data_d14ad0dd00d110e5e9dacf38d5315c55
#
_entry.id   d14ad0dd00d110e5e9dacf38d5315c55
#
_cell.length_a   1.000
_cell.length_b   1.000
_cell.length_c   1.000
_cell.angle_alpha   90.00
_cell.angle_beta   90.00
_cell.angle_gamma   90.00
#
_symmetry.space_group_name_H-M   'P 1'
#
loop_
_entity.id
_entity.type
_entity.pdbx_description
1 polymer ?
#
loop_
_entity_poly.entity_id
_entity_poly.type
_entity_poly.pdbx_seq_one_letter_code
_entity_poly.pdbx_strand_id
1 'polypeptide(L)'
;MNQSSDAAVPPTLQAGGEPAAVLARHSLRGVVAWAAACIVSAAVAFGAYALVYPERMPAALGAVVEEITGANPQPVHLMRPARAPLSAVALLGKEIFFDQSLSASGTQSCASCHSPNRSYAPDNAFPVQIGGAHMSEAGYRPPPSLTYLYRQAPFSIGPDQGDTDVPVDLTQLASQAAGVQRAQKTALAAPAAPAMVPQGGLFWDGRADTLQDQAIGPLTNPVEMANKTPEDVAQKLSHTKYIDQFKQMFGPAIAANPSLLISEAMFAVGRYQIEDPSFHAFTSKYDYWLEGKARLTHAELHGLQLFNDKDKANCAGCHLSQPSKDGLPPVFTDTQYEALGVPRNPAIPANRNPKFFDMGVCGPFRQDLAKETQYCGMFLTPTLRNVANRKVFFHNGVYHDLKQVMDFYNLRNTSPEKIYPRDASGKVQKYNDLPAQYHANVDASDAPFDRKSGDQPAMSEADIQDIIAFLKTLSDGYHVGGS
;
A
#
# COMPACT_ATOMS: atom_id res chain seq x y z
N MET A 1 -62.80 74.61 -73.19
CA MET A 1 -63.10 75.32 -71.96
C MET A 1 -62.31 74.76 -70.81
N ASN A 2 -61.31 75.54 -70.44
CA ASN A 2 -61.03 76.05 -69.13
C ASN A 2 -60.82 74.95 -68.04
N GLN A 3 -59.94 74.95 -67.20
CA GLN A 3 -58.84 75.87 -66.66
C GLN A 3 -57.88 75.05 -65.85
N SER A 4 -56.66 75.42 -65.97
CA SER A 4 -55.54 75.40 -65.01
C SER A 4 -55.81 75.37 -63.54
N SER A 5 -55.01 74.68 -62.75
CA SER A 5 -54.39 75.28 -61.54
C SER A 5 -53.14 74.54 -61.14
N ASP A 6 -52.09 75.31 -60.93
CA ASP A 6 -50.82 74.98 -60.35
C ASP A 6 -50.97 74.46 -58.92
N ALA A 7 -50.16 73.53 -58.49
CA ALA A 7 -49.81 73.30 -57.08
C ALA A 7 -48.33 72.93 -56.93
N ALA A 8 -47.69 73.67 -56.15
CA ALA A 8 -46.24 73.76 -55.87
C ALA A 8 -45.67 72.47 -55.27
N VAL A 9 -44.45 72.15 -55.66
CA VAL A 9 -43.58 71.11 -55.07
C VAL A 9 -42.91 71.68 -53.78
N PRO A 10 -42.98 71.04 -52.63
CA PRO A 10 -42.17 71.46 -51.48
C PRO A 10 -40.75 70.87 -51.55
N PRO A 11 -39.76 71.49 -50.91
CA PRO A 11 -38.32 71.19 -51.03
C PRO A 11 -37.94 69.89 -50.31
N THR A 12 -37.04 69.17 -50.94
CA THR A 12 -36.36 67.97 -50.40
C THR A 12 -35.49 68.31 -49.21
N LEU A 13 -35.81 67.81 -48.03
CA LEU A 13 -34.94 67.73 -46.86
C LEU A 13 -33.88 66.63 -47.09
N GLN A 14 -32.65 67.00 -47.21
CA GLN A 14 -31.52 66.12 -47.06
C GLN A 14 -31.41 65.65 -45.62
N ALA A 15 -31.74 64.37 -45.33
CA ALA A 15 -31.44 63.73 -44.11
C ALA A 15 -29.97 63.36 -44.03
N GLY A 16 -29.20 64.07 -43.23
CA GLY A 16 -27.84 63.74 -42.87
C GLY A 16 -27.80 62.34 -42.17
N GLY A 17 -27.08 61.45 -42.77
CA GLY A 17 -26.83 60.14 -42.18
C GLY A 17 -25.76 60.22 -41.11
N GLU A 18 -25.95 59.36 -40.15
CA GLU A 18 -25.09 58.89 -39.07
C GLU A 18 -25.15 59.61 -37.70
N PRO A 19 -25.69 58.89 -36.72
CA PRO A 19 -24.85 58.26 -35.70
C PRO A 19 -25.38 56.94 -35.09
N ALA A 20 -26.10 56.04 -35.79
CA ALA A 20 -26.62 54.82 -35.18
C ALA A 20 -25.54 53.75 -34.97
N ALA A 21 -24.48 53.71 -35.79
CA ALA A 21 -23.44 52.70 -35.69
C ALA A 21 -22.44 52.91 -34.55
N VAL A 22 -22.21 54.16 -34.10
CA VAL A 22 -21.29 54.48 -33.00
C VAL A 22 -21.92 54.19 -31.67
N LEU A 23 -23.22 54.46 -31.47
CA LEU A 23 -23.95 54.17 -30.25
C LEU A 23 -24.11 52.63 -30.01
N ALA A 24 -24.31 51.85 -31.06
CA ALA A 24 -24.39 50.41 -30.98
C ALA A 24 -23.05 49.76 -30.57
N ARG A 25 -21.91 50.31 -31.05
CA ARG A 25 -20.57 49.81 -30.67
C ARG A 25 -20.21 50.12 -29.24
N HIS A 26 -20.59 51.26 -28.68
CA HIS A 26 -20.37 51.57 -27.31
C HIS A 26 -21.26 50.75 -26.35
N SER A 27 -22.51 50.48 -26.70
CA SER A 27 -23.38 49.62 -25.94
C SER A 27 -22.91 48.16 -25.93
N LEU A 28 -22.41 47.65 -27.05
CA LEU A 28 -21.87 46.24 -27.12
C LEU A 28 -20.60 46.10 -26.28
N ARG A 29 -19.69 47.07 -26.29
CA ARG A 29 -18.50 47.08 -25.43
C ARG A 29 -18.87 47.16 -23.94
N GLY A 30 -19.86 47.94 -23.58
CA GLY A 30 -20.38 48.03 -22.22
C GLY A 30 -21.00 46.70 -21.77
N VAL A 31 -21.82 46.07 -22.60
CA VAL A 31 -22.43 44.76 -22.31
C VAL A 31 -21.39 43.64 -22.18
N VAL A 32 -20.36 43.62 -23.09
CA VAL A 32 -19.27 42.65 -23.01
C VAL A 32 -18.40 42.86 -21.75
N ALA A 33 -18.10 44.12 -21.39
CA ALA A 33 -17.36 44.42 -20.18
C ALA A 33 -18.14 44.07 -18.92
N TRP A 34 -19.44 44.28 -18.91
CA TRP A 34 -20.33 43.92 -17.79
C TRP A 34 -20.46 42.37 -17.66
N ALA A 35 -20.64 41.68 -18.77
CA ALA A 35 -20.66 40.23 -18.82
C ALA A 35 -19.34 39.62 -18.33
N ALA A 36 -18.20 40.17 -18.74
CA ALA A 36 -16.87 39.73 -18.28
C ALA A 36 -16.70 40.00 -16.77
N ALA A 37 -17.15 41.14 -16.25
CA ALA A 37 -17.10 41.48 -14.81
C ALA A 37 -18.01 40.53 -14.00
N CYS A 38 -19.20 40.19 -14.50
CA CYS A 38 -20.11 39.24 -13.86
C CYS A 38 -19.51 37.81 -13.83
N ILE A 39 -18.86 37.39 -14.91
CA ILE A 39 -18.20 36.06 -14.98
C ILE A 39 -17.04 36.01 -13.98
N VAL A 40 -16.21 37.05 -13.92
CA VAL A 40 -15.09 37.11 -12.95
C VAL A 40 -15.61 37.14 -11.52
N SER A 41 -16.67 37.94 -11.21
CA SER A 41 -17.26 37.99 -9.89
C SER A 41 -17.92 36.66 -9.49
N ALA A 42 -18.58 36.00 -10.43
CA ALA A 42 -19.18 34.67 -10.20
C ALA A 42 -18.08 33.62 -9.97
N ALA A 43 -16.98 33.66 -10.72
CA ALA A 43 -15.84 32.76 -10.54
C ALA A 43 -15.15 32.97 -9.19
N VAL A 44 -14.98 34.23 -8.74
CA VAL A 44 -14.41 34.55 -7.42
C VAL A 44 -15.34 34.12 -6.30
N ALA A 45 -16.64 34.40 -6.39
CA ALA A 45 -17.64 33.98 -5.41
C ALA A 45 -17.75 32.46 -5.33
N PHE A 46 -17.71 31.79 -6.47
CA PHE A 46 -17.71 30.35 -6.56
C PHE A 46 -16.42 29.73 -6.00
N GLY A 47 -15.26 30.31 -6.30
CA GLY A 47 -13.98 29.91 -5.71
C GLY A 47 -13.96 30.06 -4.19
N ALA A 48 -14.51 31.16 -3.67
CA ALA A 48 -14.66 31.35 -2.23
C ALA A 48 -15.66 30.34 -1.61
N TYR A 49 -16.76 30.06 -2.28
CA TYR A 49 -17.73 29.04 -1.85
C TYR A 49 -17.11 27.64 -1.83
N ALA A 50 -16.35 27.29 -2.87
CA ALA A 50 -15.66 26.00 -3.00
C ALA A 50 -14.58 25.80 -1.91
N LEU A 51 -13.92 26.88 -1.48
CA LEU A 51 -12.96 26.83 -0.37
C LEU A 51 -13.63 26.67 1.00
N VAL A 52 -14.87 27.14 1.15
CA VAL A 52 -15.61 27.07 2.42
C VAL A 52 -16.45 25.78 2.52
N TYR A 53 -16.93 25.27 1.40
CA TYR A 53 -17.80 24.07 1.33
C TYR A 53 -17.29 23.07 0.29
N PRO A 54 -16.10 22.49 0.47
CA PRO A 54 -15.50 21.58 -0.50
C PRO A 54 -16.39 20.34 -0.74
N GLU A 55 -17.11 19.87 0.25
CA GLU A 55 -18.00 18.71 0.18
C GLU A 55 -19.22 18.92 -0.72
N ARG A 56 -19.54 20.15 -1.12
CA ARG A 56 -20.65 20.50 -1.99
C ARG A 56 -20.22 20.78 -3.43
N MET A 57 -18.94 20.61 -3.72
CA MET A 57 -18.40 20.88 -5.05
C MET A 57 -18.83 19.78 -6.01
N PRO A 58 -19.33 20.11 -7.23
CA PRO A 58 -19.52 19.10 -8.26
C PRO A 58 -18.20 18.34 -8.58
N ALA A 59 -18.26 17.03 -8.74
CA ALA A 59 -17.06 16.19 -8.92
C ALA A 59 -16.13 16.69 -10.05
N ALA A 60 -16.70 17.11 -11.20
CA ALA A 60 -15.91 17.62 -12.31
C ALA A 60 -15.14 18.90 -11.97
N LEU A 61 -15.69 19.74 -11.09
CA LEU A 61 -15.01 20.97 -10.65
C LEU A 61 -14.00 20.68 -9.57
N GLY A 62 -14.28 19.71 -8.70
CA GLY A 62 -13.32 19.17 -7.73
C GLY A 62 -12.05 18.70 -8.41
N ALA A 63 -12.17 17.91 -9.48
CA ALA A 63 -11.01 17.43 -10.25
C ALA A 63 -10.18 18.58 -10.86
N VAL A 64 -10.82 19.65 -11.34
CA VAL A 64 -10.10 20.83 -11.85
C VAL A 64 -9.36 21.58 -10.74
N VAL A 65 -9.97 21.72 -9.56
CA VAL A 65 -9.32 22.36 -8.40
C VAL A 65 -8.14 21.52 -7.93
N GLU A 66 -8.30 20.21 -7.85
CA GLU A 66 -7.26 19.27 -7.50
C GLU A 66 -6.06 19.39 -8.45
N GLU A 67 -6.31 19.33 -9.75
CA GLU A 67 -5.28 19.43 -10.79
C GLU A 67 -4.49 20.76 -10.73
N ILE A 68 -5.19 21.88 -10.54
CA ILE A 68 -4.55 23.20 -10.52
C ILE A 68 -3.82 23.48 -9.19
N THR A 69 -4.36 23.01 -8.07
CA THR A 69 -3.89 23.42 -6.74
C THR A 69 -3.14 22.35 -5.98
N GLY A 70 -3.28 21.08 -6.38
CA GLY A 70 -2.80 19.91 -5.65
C GLY A 70 -3.55 19.66 -4.33
N ALA A 71 -4.63 20.39 -4.06
CA ALA A 71 -5.41 20.24 -2.85
C ALA A 71 -6.46 19.13 -3.02
N ASN A 72 -6.72 18.35 -1.95
CA ASN A 72 -7.82 17.39 -1.96
C ASN A 72 -9.17 18.16 -1.98
N PRO A 73 -10.00 17.96 -3.00
CA PRO A 73 -11.29 18.64 -3.10
C PRO A 73 -12.36 18.07 -2.14
N GLN A 74 -12.11 16.89 -1.58
CA GLN A 74 -13.01 16.18 -0.67
C GLN A 74 -12.26 15.72 0.58
N PRO A 75 -11.83 16.65 1.43
CA PRO A 75 -11.07 16.31 2.63
C PRO A 75 -11.90 15.45 3.59
N VAL A 76 -11.26 14.46 4.20
CA VAL A 76 -11.87 13.54 5.17
C VAL A 76 -11.25 13.75 6.55
N HIS A 77 -11.98 13.38 7.59
CA HIS A 77 -11.41 13.29 8.93
C HIS A 77 -10.85 11.89 9.18
N LEU A 78 -9.52 11.81 9.37
CA LEU A 78 -8.88 10.52 9.62
C LEU A 78 -8.93 10.15 11.11
N MET A 79 -9.44 8.96 11.40
CA MET A 79 -9.49 8.36 12.74
C MET A 79 -8.16 7.65 13.04
N ARG A 80 -7.25 8.35 13.71
CA ARG A 80 -5.95 7.77 14.11
C ARG A 80 -6.05 7.08 15.47
N PRO A 81 -5.20 6.04 15.74
CA PRO A 81 -5.08 5.49 17.08
C PRO A 81 -4.75 6.58 18.11
N ALA A 82 -5.41 6.51 19.27
CA ALA A 82 -5.16 7.48 20.34
C ALA A 82 -3.71 7.33 20.85
N ARG A 83 -3.03 8.44 21.01
CA ARG A 83 -1.69 8.45 21.63
C ARG A 83 -1.85 8.44 23.15
N ALA A 84 -1.40 7.37 23.78
CA ALA A 84 -1.38 7.20 25.22
C ALA A 84 0.05 6.84 25.69
N PRO A 85 0.40 7.07 26.94
CA PRO A 85 1.63 6.51 27.51
C PRO A 85 1.61 4.98 27.36
N LEU A 86 2.77 4.40 27.11
CA LEU A 86 2.90 2.94 27.03
C LEU A 86 2.53 2.30 28.36
N SER A 87 1.82 1.21 28.31
CA SER A 87 1.56 0.37 29.50
C SER A 87 2.86 -0.21 30.04
N ALA A 88 2.86 -0.65 31.30
CA ALA A 88 4.01 -1.34 31.89
C ALA A 88 4.42 -2.56 31.07
N VAL A 89 3.45 -3.29 30.51
CA VAL A 89 3.70 -4.45 29.65
C VAL A 89 4.36 -4.02 28.33
N ALA A 90 3.90 -2.96 27.71
CA ALA A 90 4.50 -2.44 26.47
C ALA A 90 5.92 -1.88 26.70
N LEU A 91 6.18 -1.25 27.86
CA LEU A 91 7.53 -0.81 28.24
C LEU A 91 8.47 -2.01 28.43
N LEU A 92 8.00 -3.08 29.08
CA LEU A 92 8.75 -4.34 29.17
C LEU A 92 9.03 -4.91 27.76
N GLY A 93 8.02 -4.94 26.90
CA GLY A 93 8.17 -5.39 25.50
C GLY A 93 9.20 -4.58 24.73
N LYS A 94 9.28 -3.27 24.98
CA LYS A 94 10.32 -2.39 24.42
C LYS A 94 11.71 -2.80 24.91
N GLU A 95 11.90 -3.08 26.20
CA GLU A 95 13.21 -3.55 26.70
C GLU A 95 13.61 -4.86 26.01
N ILE A 96 12.68 -5.82 25.88
CA ILE A 96 12.91 -7.09 25.18
C ILE A 96 13.27 -6.88 23.70
N PHE A 97 12.58 -5.99 23.02
CA PHE A 97 12.80 -5.70 21.59
C PHE A 97 14.22 -5.23 21.28
N PHE A 98 14.87 -4.55 22.23
CA PHE A 98 16.25 -4.03 22.09
C PHE A 98 17.30 -4.93 22.79
N ASP A 99 16.93 -6.02 23.44
CA ASP A 99 17.85 -6.85 24.21
C ASP A 99 18.60 -7.86 23.35
N GLN A 100 19.87 -7.61 23.15
CA GLN A 100 20.77 -8.48 22.39
C GLN A 100 21.11 -9.78 23.12
N SER A 101 21.04 -9.81 24.47
CA SER A 101 21.38 -10.98 25.27
C SER A 101 20.45 -12.17 25.00
N LEU A 102 19.29 -11.92 24.42
CA LEU A 102 18.33 -12.96 24.06
C LEU A 102 18.71 -13.76 22.81
N SER A 103 19.70 -13.33 22.01
CA SER A 103 20.20 -14.11 20.88
C SER A 103 21.24 -15.14 21.30
N ALA A 104 21.45 -16.20 20.50
CA ALA A 104 22.51 -17.16 20.73
C ALA A 104 23.91 -16.54 20.58
N SER A 105 24.04 -15.57 19.70
CA SER A 105 25.28 -14.80 19.50
C SER A 105 25.55 -13.77 20.61
N GLY A 106 24.52 -13.36 21.36
CA GLY A 106 24.61 -12.25 22.31
C GLY A 106 24.74 -10.86 21.65
N THR A 107 24.56 -10.75 20.33
CA THR A 107 24.82 -9.51 19.57
C THR A 107 23.64 -9.05 18.71
N GLN A 108 22.53 -9.82 18.67
CA GLN A 108 21.34 -9.50 17.90
C GLN A 108 20.12 -9.30 18.80
N SER A 109 19.32 -8.31 18.47
CA SER A 109 17.97 -8.09 19.02
C SER A 109 16.97 -7.94 17.87
N CYS A 110 15.67 -7.80 18.15
CA CYS A 110 14.67 -7.46 17.13
C CYS A 110 15.08 -6.18 16.37
N ALA A 111 15.55 -5.16 17.10
CA ALA A 111 16.00 -3.88 16.54
C ALA A 111 17.20 -4.01 15.59
N SER A 112 17.99 -5.09 15.66
CA SER A 112 19.13 -5.31 14.75
C SER A 112 18.70 -5.48 13.29
N CYS A 113 17.51 -6.07 13.07
CA CYS A 113 16.94 -6.28 11.73
C CYS A 113 15.73 -5.38 11.47
N HIS A 114 15.11 -4.84 12.51
CA HIS A 114 13.95 -3.96 12.46
C HIS A 114 14.29 -2.60 13.10
N SER A 115 15.03 -1.76 12.36
CA SER A 115 15.53 -0.47 12.84
C SER A 115 14.40 0.57 12.94
N PRO A 116 14.18 1.19 14.12
CA PRO A 116 13.22 2.30 14.24
C PRO A 116 13.50 3.47 13.30
N ASN A 117 14.79 3.73 13.00
CA ASN A 117 15.21 4.80 12.10
C ASN A 117 14.88 4.55 10.62
N ARG A 118 14.41 3.33 10.29
CA ARG A 118 14.01 2.90 8.94
C ARG A 118 12.59 2.35 8.92
N SER A 119 11.72 2.92 9.75
CA SER A 119 10.33 2.43 9.86
C SER A 119 10.29 0.92 10.11
N TYR A 120 11.14 0.46 11.02
CA TYR A 120 11.28 -0.95 11.40
C TYR A 120 11.60 -1.92 10.24
N ALA A 121 12.30 -1.41 9.23
CA ALA A 121 12.96 -2.18 8.19
C ALA A 121 14.48 -2.20 8.42
N PRO A 122 15.27 -3.04 7.73
CA PRO A 122 16.73 -3.07 7.86
C PRO A 122 17.41 -1.75 7.47
N ASP A 123 18.46 -1.37 8.18
CA ASP A 123 19.29 -0.19 7.85
C ASP A 123 20.18 -0.40 6.61
N ASN A 124 20.51 -1.64 6.28
CA ASN A 124 21.37 -2.01 5.17
C ASN A 124 20.57 -2.37 3.91
N ALA A 125 21.27 -2.63 2.81
CA ALA A 125 20.72 -3.03 1.53
C ALA A 125 20.97 -4.51 1.20
N PHE A 126 21.25 -5.34 2.21
CA PHE A 126 21.42 -6.78 1.98
C PHE A 126 20.09 -7.43 1.59
N PRO A 127 20.08 -8.31 0.59
CA PRO A 127 18.85 -9.02 0.18
C PRO A 127 18.27 -9.86 1.30
N VAL A 128 19.15 -10.38 2.19
CA VAL A 128 18.79 -11.08 3.42
C VAL A 128 19.75 -10.70 4.53
N GLN A 129 19.30 -10.77 5.78
CA GLN A 129 20.17 -10.47 6.91
C GLN A 129 21.07 -11.65 7.25
N ILE A 130 22.21 -11.35 7.88
CA ILE A 130 23.11 -12.34 8.42
C ILE A 130 22.83 -12.51 9.91
N GLY A 131 22.69 -13.76 10.35
CA GLY A 131 22.43 -14.12 11.74
C GLY A 131 23.09 -15.41 12.14
N GLY A 132 22.41 -16.20 12.98
CA GLY A 132 22.94 -17.44 13.53
C GLY A 132 23.79 -17.24 14.77
N ALA A 133 24.13 -18.35 15.44
CA ALA A 133 24.90 -18.33 16.69
C ALA A 133 26.29 -17.68 16.56
N HIS A 134 26.85 -17.67 15.37
CA HIS A 134 28.18 -17.11 15.05
C HIS A 134 28.12 -15.94 14.08
N MET A 135 26.92 -15.41 13.77
CA MET A 135 26.71 -14.32 12.82
C MET A 135 27.26 -14.63 11.41
N SER A 136 27.13 -15.87 10.96
CA SER A 136 27.64 -16.35 9.67
C SER A 136 26.56 -16.91 8.76
N GLU A 137 25.32 -17.06 9.27
CA GLU A 137 24.23 -17.69 8.56
C GLU A 137 23.39 -16.65 7.82
N ALA A 138 23.21 -16.85 6.51
CA ALA A 138 22.36 -15.97 5.71
C ALA A 138 20.89 -16.39 5.85
N GLY A 139 20.01 -15.44 6.06
CA GLY A 139 18.58 -15.62 5.99
C GLY A 139 18.08 -15.99 4.58
N TYR A 140 16.80 -16.20 4.47
CA TYR A 140 16.15 -16.61 3.20
C TYR A 140 15.32 -15.47 2.59
N ARG A 141 14.83 -14.57 3.40
CA ARG A 141 13.96 -13.45 3.02
C ARG A 141 14.41 -12.16 3.70
N PRO A 142 14.25 -10.98 3.07
CA PRO A 142 14.44 -9.72 3.77
C PRO A 142 13.39 -9.57 4.87
N PRO A 143 13.74 -8.99 6.04
CA PRO A 143 12.77 -8.67 7.07
C PRO A 143 11.72 -7.70 6.53
N PRO A 144 10.42 -7.98 6.68
CA PRO A 144 9.38 -7.01 6.37
C PRO A 144 9.42 -5.86 7.37
N SER A 145 8.80 -4.72 7.02
CA SER A 145 8.57 -3.66 8.00
C SER A 145 7.60 -4.15 9.08
N LEU A 146 7.83 -3.77 10.34
CA LEU A 146 6.88 -4.03 11.43
C LEU A 146 5.85 -2.89 11.60
N THR A 147 5.85 -1.87 10.73
CA THR A 147 4.85 -0.80 10.81
C THR A 147 3.50 -1.26 10.31
N TYR A 148 2.44 -0.73 10.93
CA TYR A 148 1.03 -0.90 10.53
C TYR A 148 0.46 -2.32 10.65
N LEU A 149 1.10 -3.21 11.43
CA LEU A 149 0.66 -4.58 11.64
C LEU A 149 -0.36 -4.74 12.78
N TYR A 150 -0.64 -3.70 13.55
CA TYR A 150 -1.49 -3.75 14.76
C TYR A 150 -2.95 -4.16 14.49
N ARG A 151 -3.39 -4.13 13.24
CA ARG A 151 -4.73 -4.51 12.78
C ARG A 151 -4.72 -5.69 11.83
N GLN A 152 -3.58 -6.32 11.60
CA GLN A 152 -3.50 -7.49 10.75
C GLN A 152 -4.41 -8.59 11.29
N ALA A 153 -5.35 -9.07 10.46
CA ALA A 153 -6.20 -10.18 10.82
C ALA A 153 -5.41 -11.49 10.88
N PRO A 154 -5.82 -12.49 11.68
CA PRO A 154 -5.28 -13.85 11.59
C PRO A 154 -5.38 -14.39 10.17
N PHE A 155 -4.48 -15.33 9.82
CA PHE A 155 -4.51 -15.98 8.52
C PHE A 155 -5.81 -16.75 8.30
N SER A 156 -6.36 -16.63 7.12
CA SER A 156 -7.54 -17.40 6.69
C SER A 156 -7.51 -17.64 5.18
N ILE A 157 -8.30 -18.58 4.71
CA ILE A 157 -8.65 -18.71 3.30
C ILE A 157 -10.10 -18.26 3.20
N GLY A 158 -10.33 -17.15 2.54
CA GLY A 158 -11.63 -16.50 2.43
C GLY A 158 -11.97 -16.16 0.99
N PRO A 159 -13.20 -15.69 0.75
CA PRO A 159 -13.60 -15.24 -0.59
C PRO A 159 -12.74 -14.04 -0.99
N ASP A 160 -12.34 -14.06 -2.25
CA ASP A 160 -11.71 -12.89 -2.88
C ASP A 160 -12.71 -11.73 -2.85
N GLN A 161 -12.29 -10.62 -2.24
CA GLN A 161 -13.14 -9.44 -2.12
C GLN A 161 -13.08 -8.56 -3.39
N GLY A 162 -12.18 -8.90 -4.32
CA GLY A 162 -11.91 -8.07 -5.49
C GLY A 162 -11.39 -6.68 -5.10
N ASP A 163 -11.26 -5.79 -6.08
CA ASP A 163 -10.78 -4.41 -5.93
C ASP A 163 -11.73 -3.50 -5.11
N THR A 164 -12.53 -4.05 -4.22
CA THR A 164 -13.52 -3.27 -3.48
C THR A 164 -13.19 -3.15 -2.00
N ASP A 165 -13.02 -1.92 -1.52
CA ASP A 165 -12.99 -1.52 -0.11
C ASP A 165 -14.30 -1.84 0.65
N VAL A 166 -15.13 -2.73 0.13
CA VAL A 166 -16.42 -3.09 0.76
C VAL A 166 -16.16 -4.20 1.77
N PRO A 167 -16.35 -3.96 3.08
CA PRO A 167 -16.33 -5.03 4.06
C PRO A 167 -17.30 -6.13 3.63
N VAL A 168 -16.82 -7.37 3.57
CA VAL A 168 -17.68 -8.52 3.27
C VAL A 168 -18.78 -8.59 4.32
N ASP A 169 -20.01 -8.37 3.88
CA ASP A 169 -21.17 -8.69 4.70
C ASP A 169 -21.30 -10.22 4.75
N LEU A 170 -20.81 -10.81 5.84
CA LEU A 170 -20.88 -12.25 6.09
C LEU A 170 -22.30 -12.79 6.01
N THR A 171 -23.32 -11.97 6.29
CA THR A 171 -24.74 -12.32 6.16
C THR A 171 -25.13 -12.40 4.70
N GLN A 172 -24.60 -11.52 3.86
CA GLN A 172 -24.82 -11.53 2.43
C GLN A 172 -24.11 -12.73 1.76
N LEU A 173 -22.88 -13.04 2.20
CA LEU A 173 -22.15 -14.23 1.76
C LEU A 173 -22.84 -15.53 2.18
N ALA A 174 -23.33 -15.62 3.41
CA ALA A 174 -24.10 -16.78 3.87
C ALA A 174 -25.41 -16.94 3.08
N SER A 175 -26.08 -15.83 2.73
CA SER A 175 -27.29 -15.85 1.90
C SER A 175 -26.99 -16.24 0.43
N GLN A 176 -25.84 -15.81 -0.10
CA GLN A 176 -25.38 -16.20 -1.44
C GLN A 176 -24.99 -17.68 -1.47
N ALA A 177 -24.25 -18.18 -0.47
CA ALA A 177 -23.93 -19.60 -0.35
C ALA A 177 -25.19 -20.48 -0.23
N ALA A 178 -26.18 -20.04 0.54
CA ALA A 178 -27.49 -20.70 0.62
C ALA A 178 -28.28 -20.62 -0.69
N GLY A 179 -28.12 -19.52 -1.45
CA GLY A 179 -28.69 -19.32 -2.79
C GLY A 179 -28.06 -20.25 -3.84
N VAL A 180 -26.73 -20.43 -3.80
CA VAL A 180 -26.00 -21.33 -4.70
C VAL A 180 -26.44 -22.78 -4.51
N GLN A 181 -26.66 -23.23 -3.28
CA GLN A 181 -27.19 -24.57 -3.02
C GLN A 181 -28.63 -24.77 -3.54
N ARG A 182 -29.44 -23.70 -3.63
CA ARG A 182 -30.77 -23.77 -4.25
C ARG A 182 -30.71 -23.67 -5.78
N ALA A 183 -29.79 -22.86 -6.32
CA ALA A 183 -29.66 -22.65 -7.77
C ALA A 183 -29.05 -23.86 -8.50
N GLN A 184 -28.28 -24.71 -7.82
CA GLN A 184 -27.83 -26.00 -8.38
C GLN A 184 -28.99 -26.96 -8.71
N LYS A 185 -30.20 -26.67 -8.24
CA LYS A 185 -31.44 -27.43 -8.60
C LYS A 185 -32.23 -26.83 -9.78
N THR A 186 -31.90 -25.64 -10.24
CA THR A 186 -32.53 -24.98 -11.40
C THR A 186 -31.42 -24.41 -12.28
N ALA A 187 -31.21 -25.02 -13.44
CA ALA A 187 -30.19 -24.70 -14.42
C ALA A 187 -30.40 -23.32 -15.08
N LEU A 188 -30.15 -22.26 -14.34
CA LEU A 188 -29.92 -20.91 -14.84
C LEU A 188 -28.56 -20.47 -14.21
N ALA A 189 -27.63 -19.98 -15.03
CA ALA A 189 -26.28 -19.64 -14.63
C ALA A 189 -26.26 -18.74 -13.39
N ALA A 190 -25.98 -19.34 -12.23
CA ALA A 190 -25.63 -18.60 -11.03
C ALA A 190 -24.31 -17.88 -11.26
N PRO A 191 -24.11 -16.65 -10.74
CA PRO A 191 -22.79 -16.05 -10.73
C PRO A 191 -21.80 -17.03 -10.09
N ALA A 192 -20.61 -17.17 -10.69
CA ALA A 192 -19.56 -18.04 -10.15
C ALA A 192 -19.32 -17.65 -8.68
N ALA A 193 -19.17 -18.65 -7.81
CA ALA A 193 -18.78 -18.37 -6.43
C ALA A 193 -17.43 -17.64 -6.46
N PRO A 194 -17.21 -16.63 -5.60
CA PRO A 194 -15.93 -15.94 -5.56
C PRO A 194 -14.79 -16.94 -5.29
N ALA A 195 -13.63 -16.70 -5.91
CA ALA A 195 -12.45 -17.50 -5.66
C ALA A 195 -12.10 -17.44 -4.17
N MET A 196 -11.60 -18.54 -3.62
CA MET A 196 -11.12 -18.59 -2.25
C MET A 196 -9.62 -18.30 -2.26
N VAL A 197 -9.21 -17.23 -1.57
CA VAL A 197 -7.82 -16.75 -1.56
C VAL A 197 -7.25 -16.69 -0.14
N PRO A 198 -5.94 -16.87 0.03
CA PRO A 198 -5.26 -16.62 1.29
C PRO A 198 -5.32 -15.14 1.66
N GLN A 199 -5.53 -14.83 2.95
CA GLN A 199 -5.57 -13.45 3.46
C GLN A 199 -5.17 -13.40 4.93
N GLY A 200 -4.68 -12.25 5.40
CA GLY A 200 -4.27 -12.06 6.79
C GLY A 200 -2.96 -12.78 7.15
N GLY A 201 -2.71 -12.91 8.45
CA GLY A 201 -1.47 -13.49 8.97
C GLY A 201 -0.26 -12.58 8.89
N LEU A 202 0.85 -13.03 9.46
CA LEU A 202 2.11 -12.31 9.56
C LEU A 202 3.24 -13.11 8.90
N PHE A 203 4.40 -12.49 8.70
CA PHE A 203 5.46 -12.93 7.78
C PHE A 203 5.02 -12.82 6.29
N TRP A 204 5.94 -13.15 5.37
CA TRP A 204 5.66 -13.16 3.94
C TRP A 204 4.67 -14.27 3.50
N ASP A 205 4.44 -15.25 4.36
CA ASP A 205 3.65 -16.47 4.06
C ASP A 205 2.47 -16.68 5.04
N GLY A 206 2.22 -15.74 5.95
CA GLY A 206 1.08 -15.79 6.86
C GLY A 206 1.12 -16.88 7.91
N ARG A 207 2.29 -17.45 8.22
CA ARG A 207 2.42 -18.59 9.15
C ARG A 207 2.26 -18.25 10.62
N ALA A 208 2.02 -17.00 10.98
CA ALA A 208 1.70 -16.57 12.33
C ALA A 208 0.44 -15.70 12.32
N ASP A 209 -0.45 -15.91 13.29
CA ASP A 209 -1.75 -15.25 13.36
C ASP A 209 -1.74 -13.95 14.17
N THR A 210 -0.84 -13.83 15.14
CA THR A 210 -0.75 -12.68 16.03
C THR A 210 0.69 -12.18 16.15
N LEU A 211 0.86 -10.91 16.56
CA LEU A 211 2.19 -10.35 16.85
C LEU A 211 2.92 -11.12 17.95
N GLN A 212 2.20 -11.71 18.90
CA GLN A 212 2.74 -12.56 19.94
C GLN A 212 3.30 -13.86 19.34
N ASP A 213 2.54 -14.54 18.49
CA ASP A 213 2.96 -15.80 17.84
C ASP A 213 4.10 -15.55 16.85
N GLN A 214 4.12 -14.40 16.19
CA GLN A 214 5.18 -14.02 15.27
C GLN A 214 6.52 -13.83 16.00
N ALA A 215 6.51 -13.21 17.20
CA ALA A 215 7.72 -12.76 17.87
C ALA A 215 8.65 -13.91 18.32
N ILE A 216 8.13 -15.13 18.58
CA ILE A 216 8.96 -16.28 18.93
C ILE A 216 9.77 -16.82 17.76
N GLY A 217 9.27 -16.66 16.53
CA GLY A 217 9.90 -17.20 15.34
C GLY A 217 11.37 -16.79 15.17
N PRO A 218 11.71 -15.49 15.12
CA PRO A 218 13.08 -15.00 15.00
C PRO A 218 14.00 -15.47 16.15
N LEU A 219 13.49 -15.61 17.36
CA LEU A 219 14.28 -16.03 18.53
C LEU A 219 14.84 -17.43 18.37
N THR A 220 14.10 -18.34 17.73
CA THR A 220 14.49 -19.75 17.55
C THR A 220 14.94 -20.09 16.13
N ASN A 221 14.81 -19.15 15.18
CA ASN A 221 15.25 -19.37 13.81
C ASN A 221 16.80 -19.49 13.75
N PRO A 222 17.34 -20.61 13.23
CA PRO A 222 18.79 -20.86 13.22
C PRO A 222 19.59 -19.86 12.39
N VAL A 223 18.99 -19.17 11.43
CA VAL A 223 19.63 -18.13 10.59
C VAL A 223 19.36 -16.70 11.10
N GLU A 224 18.65 -16.55 12.22
CA GLU A 224 18.34 -15.28 12.87
C GLU A 224 18.96 -15.25 14.28
N MET A 225 18.17 -15.24 15.36
CA MET A 225 18.68 -15.17 16.74
C MET A 225 19.14 -16.53 17.31
N ALA A 226 18.82 -17.64 16.66
CA ALA A 226 19.42 -18.98 16.74
C ALA A 226 19.45 -19.65 18.14
N ASN A 227 18.51 -19.35 19.03
CA ASN A 227 18.33 -20.18 20.22
C ASN A 227 17.85 -21.57 19.78
N LYS A 228 18.35 -22.62 20.42
CA LYS A 228 18.02 -23.99 20.04
C LYS A 228 16.57 -24.34 20.33
N THR A 229 16.07 -23.86 21.47
CA THR A 229 14.71 -24.13 21.95
C THR A 229 14.09 -22.87 22.56
N PRO A 230 12.76 -22.81 22.70
CA PRO A 230 12.10 -21.78 23.50
C PRO A 230 12.58 -21.74 24.96
N GLU A 231 12.93 -22.89 25.54
CA GLU A 231 13.41 -22.99 26.92
C GLU A 231 14.77 -22.28 27.10
N ASP A 232 15.64 -22.30 26.07
CA ASP A 232 16.89 -21.52 26.08
C ASP A 232 16.59 -20.01 26.17
N VAL A 233 15.54 -19.55 25.48
CA VAL A 233 15.08 -18.15 25.57
C VAL A 233 14.56 -17.84 26.97
N ALA A 234 13.75 -18.74 27.56
CA ALA A 234 13.25 -18.58 28.93
C ALA A 234 14.37 -18.52 29.94
N GLN A 235 15.38 -19.37 29.80
CA GLN A 235 16.56 -19.34 30.66
C GLN A 235 17.25 -17.98 30.58
N LYS A 236 17.46 -17.43 29.40
CA LYS A 236 18.05 -16.10 29.24
C LYS A 236 17.15 -15.02 29.86
N LEU A 237 15.84 -15.03 29.61
CA LEU A 237 14.88 -14.11 30.19
C LEU A 237 14.94 -14.11 31.72
N SER A 238 15.11 -15.29 32.35
CA SER A 238 15.18 -15.41 33.82
C SER A 238 16.42 -14.75 34.42
N HIS A 239 17.42 -14.43 33.63
CA HIS A 239 18.67 -13.76 34.05
C HIS A 239 18.78 -12.30 33.59
N THR A 240 17.74 -11.76 32.95
CA THR A 240 17.74 -10.36 32.50
C THR A 240 17.54 -9.39 33.67
N LYS A 241 17.99 -8.15 33.48
CA LYS A 241 17.80 -7.06 34.47
C LYS A 241 16.33 -6.73 34.74
N TYR A 242 15.40 -7.13 33.86
CA TYR A 242 13.96 -6.83 33.96
C TYR A 242 13.13 -8.04 34.41
N ILE A 243 13.73 -9.15 34.89
CA ILE A 243 12.99 -10.31 35.40
C ILE A 243 12.06 -9.95 36.57
N ASP A 244 12.44 -8.95 37.38
CA ASP A 244 11.61 -8.52 38.50
C ASP A 244 10.36 -7.78 38.07
N GLN A 245 10.38 -7.13 36.86
CA GLN A 245 9.18 -6.58 36.26
C GLN A 245 8.20 -7.69 35.87
N PHE A 246 8.68 -8.83 35.34
CA PHE A 246 7.84 -10.00 35.07
C PHE A 246 7.18 -10.52 36.36
N LYS A 247 7.97 -10.68 37.45
CA LYS A 247 7.44 -11.14 38.74
C LYS A 247 6.40 -10.18 39.31
N GLN A 248 6.60 -8.87 39.13
CA GLN A 248 5.67 -7.85 39.62
C GLN A 248 4.34 -7.86 38.84
N MET A 249 4.39 -8.03 37.52
CA MET A 249 3.20 -7.98 36.66
C MET A 249 2.43 -9.29 36.61
N PHE A 250 3.15 -10.43 36.57
CA PHE A 250 2.57 -11.76 36.32
C PHE A 250 2.70 -12.73 37.51
N GLY A 251 3.22 -12.22 38.61
CA GLY A 251 3.41 -13.00 39.85
C GLY A 251 4.80 -13.66 39.96
N PRO A 252 5.26 -13.94 41.21
CA PRO A 252 6.63 -14.41 41.46
C PRO A 252 6.93 -15.78 40.86
N ALA A 253 5.93 -16.62 40.64
CA ALA A 253 6.08 -17.97 40.10
C ALA A 253 6.42 -17.97 38.59
N ILE A 254 6.29 -16.87 37.88
CA ILE A 254 6.55 -16.80 36.43
C ILE A 254 7.99 -17.19 36.08
N ALA A 255 8.96 -16.79 36.92
CA ALA A 255 10.37 -17.09 36.69
C ALA A 255 10.71 -18.58 36.73
N ALA A 256 9.87 -19.40 37.40
CA ALA A 256 9.99 -20.86 37.48
C ALA A 256 9.17 -21.60 36.41
N ASN A 257 8.44 -20.89 35.57
CA ASN A 257 7.62 -21.46 34.48
C ASN A 257 8.11 -20.97 33.10
N PRO A 258 8.98 -21.72 32.42
CA PRO A 258 9.55 -21.33 31.15
C PRO A 258 8.51 -20.99 30.07
N SER A 259 7.49 -21.83 29.92
CA SER A 259 6.45 -21.66 28.90
C SER A 259 5.63 -20.38 29.12
N LEU A 260 5.27 -20.10 30.40
CA LEU A 260 4.55 -18.87 30.72
C LEU A 260 5.44 -17.63 30.55
N LEU A 261 6.71 -17.71 30.98
CA LEU A 261 7.65 -16.61 30.87
C LEU A 261 7.86 -16.19 29.39
N ILE A 262 7.98 -17.16 28.47
CA ILE A 262 8.08 -16.90 27.03
C ILE A 262 6.77 -16.29 26.50
N SER A 263 5.63 -16.88 26.84
CA SER A 263 4.32 -16.40 26.38
C SER A 263 4.12 -14.94 26.76
N GLU A 264 4.39 -14.57 28.02
CA GLU A 264 4.25 -13.21 28.50
C GLU A 264 5.32 -12.25 27.91
N ALA A 265 6.53 -12.74 27.66
CA ALA A 265 7.56 -11.95 26.97
C ALA A 265 7.14 -11.62 25.54
N MET A 266 6.61 -12.59 24.79
CA MET A 266 6.13 -12.38 23.41
C MET A 266 4.87 -11.52 23.40
N PHE A 267 3.97 -11.70 24.36
CA PHE A 267 2.83 -10.81 24.56
C PHE A 267 3.29 -9.37 24.79
N ALA A 268 4.30 -9.15 25.64
CA ALA A 268 4.86 -7.82 25.89
C ALA A 268 5.45 -7.18 24.61
N VAL A 269 6.18 -7.96 23.78
CA VAL A 269 6.70 -7.49 22.49
C VAL A 269 5.56 -7.12 21.53
N GLY A 270 4.49 -7.93 21.49
CA GLY A 270 3.29 -7.61 20.72
C GLY A 270 2.62 -6.31 21.23
N ARG A 271 2.50 -6.14 22.56
CA ARG A 271 1.94 -4.91 23.16
C ARG A 271 2.77 -3.67 22.82
N TYR A 272 4.10 -3.77 22.82
CA TYR A 272 4.97 -2.68 22.37
C TYR A 272 4.67 -2.26 20.94
N GLN A 273 4.53 -3.21 20.00
CA GLN A 273 4.20 -2.91 18.61
C GLN A 273 2.79 -2.32 18.43
N ILE A 274 1.84 -2.67 19.30
CA ILE A 274 0.47 -2.16 19.25
C ILE A 274 0.37 -0.75 19.87
N GLU A 275 1.10 -0.48 20.95
CA GLU A 275 0.92 0.73 21.73
C GLU A 275 1.89 1.86 21.35
N ASP A 276 3.10 1.55 20.86
CA ASP A 276 4.07 2.61 20.52
C ASP A 276 3.70 3.24 19.16
N PRO A 277 3.38 4.55 19.14
CA PRO A 277 2.96 5.25 17.93
C PRO A 277 3.97 5.19 16.78
N SER A 278 5.24 4.85 17.04
CA SER A 278 6.26 4.74 16.00
C SER A 278 6.00 3.59 15.01
N PHE A 279 5.18 2.60 15.40
CA PHE A 279 4.76 1.53 14.50
C PHE A 279 3.56 1.87 13.61
N HIS A 280 2.82 2.97 13.90
CA HIS A 280 1.61 3.34 13.17
C HIS A 280 1.34 4.86 13.27
N ALA A 281 2.30 5.67 12.86
CA ALA A 281 2.30 7.11 13.09
C ALA A 281 1.20 7.85 12.31
N PHE A 282 0.86 7.40 11.10
CA PHE A 282 -0.10 8.06 10.19
C PHE A 282 0.15 9.57 10.04
N THR A 283 1.40 9.93 9.77
CA THR A 283 1.89 11.31 9.65
C THR A 283 2.54 11.56 8.30
N SER A 284 2.15 10.83 7.27
CA SER A 284 2.66 11.02 5.93
C SER A 284 2.05 12.25 5.26
N LYS A 285 2.71 12.76 4.20
CA LYS A 285 2.17 13.84 3.38
C LYS A 285 0.80 13.49 2.82
N TYR A 286 0.61 12.21 2.41
CA TYR A 286 -0.65 11.72 1.90
C TYR A 286 -1.77 11.75 2.95
N ASP A 287 -1.49 11.40 4.22
CA ASP A 287 -2.48 11.52 5.30
C ASP A 287 -2.96 12.97 5.48
N TYR A 288 -2.03 13.92 5.47
CA TYR A 288 -2.39 15.33 5.58
C TYR A 288 -3.06 15.89 4.33
N TRP A 289 -2.76 15.33 3.15
CA TRP A 289 -3.49 15.65 1.94
C TRP A 289 -4.93 15.14 1.99
N LEU A 290 -5.16 13.92 2.45
CA LEU A 290 -6.52 13.38 2.67
C LEU A 290 -7.34 14.27 3.61
N GLU A 291 -6.71 14.90 4.62
CA GLU A 291 -7.35 15.83 5.54
C GLU A 291 -7.43 17.27 5.02
N GLY A 292 -7.00 17.56 3.80
CA GLY A 292 -6.95 18.92 3.23
C GLY A 292 -5.89 19.82 3.84
N LYS A 293 -4.94 19.27 4.61
CA LYS A 293 -3.88 20.02 5.35
C LYS A 293 -2.56 20.10 4.57
N ALA A 294 -2.39 19.33 3.51
CA ALA A 294 -1.23 19.35 2.62
C ALA A 294 -1.68 19.41 1.16
N ARG A 295 -0.74 19.72 0.28
CA ARG A 295 -0.96 19.72 -1.17
C ARG A 295 0.01 18.75 -1.83
N LEU A 296 -0.46 18.02 -2.85
CA LEU A 296 0.40 17.24 -3.71
C LEU A 296 0.96 18.14 -4.83
N THR A 297 2.18 17.88 -5.24
CA THR A 297 2.71 18.44 -6.49
C THR A 297 2.01 17.79 -7.69
N HIS A 298 2.12 18.37 -8.89
CA HIS A 298 1.57 17.79 -10.10
C HIS A 298 2.05 16.34 -10.33
N ALA A 299 3.35 16.06 -10.14
CA ALA A 299 3.90 14.71 -10.27
C ALA A 299 3.34 13.73 -9.23
N GLU A 300 3.21 14.17 -7.97
CA GLU A 300 2.63 13.33 -6.91
C GLU A 300 1.14 13.04 -7.14
N LEU A 301 0.39 14.03 -7.63
CA LEU A 301 -1.03 13.89 -7.94
C LEU A 301 -1.23 12.98 -9.16
N HIS A 302 -0.49 13.21 -10.23
CA HIS A 302 -0.55 12.34 -11.42
C HIS A 302 -0.12 10.91 -11.07
N GLY A 303 0.90 10.75 -10.21
CA GLY A 303 1.30 9.45 -9.68
C GLY A 303 0.19 8.75 -8.88
N LEU A 304 -0.59 9.49 -8.06
CA LEU A 304 -1.76 8.97 -7.36
C LEU A 304 -2.86 8.53 -8.35
N GLN A 305 -3.12 9.33 -9.38
CA GLN A 305 -4.10 9.00 -10.43
C GLN A 305 -3.71 7.71 -11.16
N LEU A 306 -2.45 7.58 -11.57
CA LEU A 306 -1.91 6.38 -12.20
C LEU A 306 -1.95 5.16 -11.26
N PHE A 307 -1.65 5.35 -9.98
CA PHE A 307 -1.71 4.31 -8.96
C PHE A 307 -3.12 3.71 -8.81
N ASN A 308 -4.16 4.55 -8.98
CA ASN A 308 -5.57 4.15 -8.92
C ASN A 308 -6.17 3.76 -10.28
N ASP A 309 -5.46 3.99 -11.39
CA ASP A 309 -5.96 3.70 -12.73
C ASP A 309 -5.88 2.18 -13.01
N LYS A 310 -7.05 1.53 -12.93
CA LYS A 310 -7.21 0.08 -13.13
C LYS A 310 -6.83 -0.43 -14.53
N ASP A 311 -6.78 0.45 -15.52
CA ASP A 311 -6.44 0.10 -16.91
C ASP A 311 -4.95 0.36 -17.22
N LYS A 312 -4.20 0.95 -16.26
CA LYS A 312 -2.78 1.27 -16.37
C LYS A 312 -1.93 0.58 -15.31
N ALA A 313 -1.62 1.28 -14.21
CA ALA A 313 -0.74 0.75 -13.16
C ALA A 313 -1.45 -0.17 -12.18
N ASN A 314 -2.74 0.06 -11.92
CA ASN A 314 -3.63 -0.73 -11.06
C ASN A 314 -3.02 -1.12 -9.69
N CYS A 315 -2.17 -0.26 -9.12
CA CYS A 315 -1.54 -0.56 -7.84
C CYS A 315 -2.56 -0.65 -6.71
N ALA A 316 -3.63 0.16 -6.80
CA ALA A 316 -4.71 0.19 -5.81
C ALA A 316 -5.56 -1.08 -5.78
N GLY A 317 -5.48 -1.95 -6.79
CA GLY A 317 -6.13 -3.26 -6.78
C GLY A 317 -5.69 -4.13 -5.61
N CYS A 318 -4.40 -4.09 -5.26
CA CYS A 318 -3.83 -4.80 -4.11
C CYS A 318 -3.42 -3.84 -2.98
N HIS A 319 -3.03 -2.60 -3.28
CA HIS A 319 -2.52 -1.60 -2.33
C HIS A 319 -3.56 -0.50 -2.09
N LEU A 320 -4.63 -0.80 -1.37
CA LEU A 320 -5.78 0.06 -1.14
C LEU A 320 -5.39 1.46 -0.66
N SER A 321 -5.74 2.49 -1.43
CA SER A 321 -5.31 3.88 -1.21
C SER A 321 -6.33 4.72 -0.46
N GLN A 322 -7.58 4.26 -0.36
CA GLN A 322 -8.68 5.02 0.21
C GLN A 322 -8.83 4.77 1.72
N PRO A 323 -9.24 5.77 2.50
CA PRO A 323 -9.64 5.56 3.89
C PRO A 323 -10.80 4.59 3.99
N SER A 324 -10.86 3.81 5.07
CA SER A 324 -12.04 2.96 5.34
C SER A 324 -13.30 3.81 5.58
N LYS A 325 -14.47 3.18 5.53
CA LYS A 325 -15.76 3.84 5.82
C LYS A 325 -15.81 4.46 7.22
N ASP A 326 -15.04 3.91 8.17
CA ASP A 326 -14.91 4.43 9.53
C ASP A 326 -13.85 5.52 9.66
N GLY A 327 -13.31 6.00 8.54
CA GLY A 327 -12.30 7.05 8.50
C GLY A 327 -10.90 6.61 8.91
N LEU A 328 -10.61 5.31 8.95
CA LEU A 328 -9.26 4.83 9.25
C LEU A 328 -8.34 5.12 8.06
N PRO A 329 -7.11 5.62 8.33
CA PRO A 329 -6.17 5.89 7.26
C PRO A 329 -5.83 4.62 6.47
N PRO A 330 -5.63 4.70 5.14
CA PRO A 330 -5.27 3.54 4.33
C PRO A 330 -3.90 3.00 4.72
N VAL A 331 -3.78 1.68 4.76
CA VAL A 331 -2.50 1.00 5.05
C VAL A 331 -1.82 0.48 3.78
N PHE A 332 -2.41 0.71 2.61
CA PHE A 332 -1.86 0.35 1.32
C PHE A 332 -1.54 -1.15 1.20
N THR A 333 -2.47 -1.98 1.63
CA THR A 333 -2.50 -3.43 1.45
C THR A 333 -3.94 -3.92 1.59
N ASP A 334 -4.30 -4.93 0.82
CA ASP A 334 -5.54 -5.70 0.95
C ASP A 334 -5.38 -6.87 1.93
N THR A 335 -4.13 -7.11 2.38
CA THR A 335 -3.74 -8.26 3.19
C THR A 335 -3.95 -9.63 2.51
N GLN A 336 -4.15 -9.66 1.20
CA GLN A 336 -4.22 -10.88 0.40
C GLN A 336 -2.83 -11.30 -0.10
N TYR A 337 -2.79 -12.36 -0.89
CA TYR A 337 -1.55 -12.99 -1.34
C TYR A 337 -1.53 -13.11 -2.86
N GLU A 338 -0.38 -12.72 -3.45
CA GLU A 338 -0.22 -12.74 -4.89
C GLU A 338 1.04 -13.49 -5.33
N ALA A 339 0.92 -14.21 -6.46
CA ALA A 339 2.03 -14.85 -7.13
C ALA A 339 2.53 -13.95 -8.26
N LEU A 340 3.51 -13.10 -7.98
CA LEU A 340 4.00 -12.11 -8.95
C LEU A 340 5.07 -12.66 -9.90
N GLY A 341 5.64 -13.84 -9.64
CA GLY A 341 6.69 -14.43 -10.47
C GLY A 341 7.98 -13.59 -10.48
N VAL A 342 8.38 -13.07 -9.32
CA VAL A 342 9.60 -12.27 -9.15
C VAL A 342 10.84 -13.07 -9.59
N PRO A 343 11.86 -12.45 -10.23
CA PRO A 343 13.09 -13.14 -10.60
C PRO A 343 13.83 -13.73 -9.41
N ARG A 344 14.46 -14.90 -9.61
CA ARG A 344 15.31 -15.54 -8.62
C ARG A 344 16.49 -14.65 -8.24
N ASN A 345 16.72 -14.45 -6.96
CA ASN A 345 17.85 -13.66 -6.48
C ASN A 345 19.10 -14.55 -6.25
N PRO A 346 20.14 -14.46 -7.07
CA PRO A 346 21.35 -15.28 -6.92
C PRO A 346 22.20 -14.87 -5.72
N ALA A 347 21.96 -13.72 -5.14
CA ALA A 347 22.68 -13.25 -3.95
C ALA A 347 22.26 -14.00 -2.67
N ILE A 348 21.12 -14.67 -2.67
CA ILE A 348 20.69 -15.53 -1.56
C ILE A 348 21.43 -16.85 -1.65
N PRO A 349 22.25 -17.25 -0.64
CA PRO A 349 23.05 -18.47 -0.70
C PRO A 349 22.25 -19.75 -0.95
N ALA A 350 21.04 -19.86 -0.36
CA ALA A 350 20.16 -21.00 -0.56
C ALA A 350 19.76 -21.19 -2.03
N ASN A 351 19.69 -20.09 -2.79
CA ASN A 351 19.35 -20.12 -4.22
C ASN A 351 20.44 -20.71 -5.12
N ARG A 352 21.64 -20.99 -4.58
CA ARG A 352 22.69 -21.77 -5.28
C ARG A 352 22.28 -23.23 -5.47
N ASN A 353 21.39 -23.75 -4.62
CA ASN A 353 20.76 -25.05 -4.82
C ASN A 353 19.61 -24.91 -5.84
N PRO A 354 19.72 -25.49 -7.05
CA PRO A 354 18.68 -25.36 -8.06
C PRO A 354 17.36 -26.06 -7.72
N LYS A 355 17.36 -26.90 -6.65
CA LYS A 355 16.16 -27.58 -6.15
C LYS A 355 15.47 -26.82 -5.02
N PHE A 356 16.09 -25.76 -4.48
CA PHE A 356 15.48 -24.94 -3.46
C PHE A 356 14.62 -23.88 -4.13
N PHE A 357 13.37 -23.80 -3.71
CA PHE A 357 12.44 -22.74 -4.10
C PHE A 357 11.69 -22.25 -2.86
N ASP A 358 11.59 -20.94 -2.71
CA ASP A 358 10.67 -20.33 -1.78
C ASP A 358 9.32 -20.16 -2.47
N MET A 359 8.35 -20.96 -2.06
CA MET A 359 7.02 -21.01 -2.67
C MET A 359 5.96 -20.25 -1.84
N GLY A 360 6.39 -19.39 -0.92
CA GLY A 360 5.49 -18.59 -0.10
C GLY A 360 4.55 -19.43 0.76
N VAL A 361 3.25 -19.24 0.56
CA VAL A 361 2.18 -19.91 1.33
C VAL A 361 2.32 -21.44 1.32
N CYS A 362 2.83 -22.03 0.23
CA CYS A 362 2.91 -23.49 0.10
C CYS A 362 4.30 -24.07 0.50
N GLY A 363 5.19 -23.28 1.10
CA GLY A 363 6.43 -23.75 1.70
C GLY A 363 7.69 -23.08 1.17
N PRO A 364 8.85 -23.46 1.68
CA PRO A 364 9.14 -24.50 2.68
C PRO A 364 8.96 -24.09 4.14
N PHE A 365 8.78 -22.79 4.43
CA PHE A 365 8.73 -22.26 5.80
C PHE A 365 7.34 -22.40 6.43
N ARG A 366 6.31 -22.58 5.63
CA ARG A 366 4.96 -22.97 5.99
C ARG A 366 4.67 -24.35 5.40
N GLN A 367 4.03 -25.24 6.15
CA GLN A 367 3.85 -26.65 5.72
C GLN A 367 2.39 -27.11 5.73
N ASP A 368 1.52 -26.48 6.48
CA ASP A 368 0.09 -26.82 6.58
C ASP A 368 -0.64 -26.72 5.23
N LEU A 369 -0.20 -25.81 4.35
CA LEU A 369 -0.76 -25.58 3.02
C LEU A 369 0.12 -26.14 1.87
N ALA A 370 1.10 -26.99 2.18
CA ALA A 370 2.00 -27.55 1.16
C ALA A 370 1.31 -28.37 0.07
N LYS A 371 0.07 -28.83 0.30
CA LYS A 371 -0.75 -29.58 -0.65
C LYS A 371 -1.70 -28.69 -1.46
N GLU A 372 -1.88 -27.45 -1.05
CA GLU A 372 -2.77 -26.48 -1.72
C GLU A 372 -2.00 -25.78 -2.86
N THR A 373 -1.72 -26.56 -3.91
CA THR A 373 -0.78 -26.19 -4.98
C THR A 373 -1.18 -24.95 -5.77
N GLN A 374 -2.46 -24.57 -5.73
CA GLN A 374 -2.99 -23.32 -6.32
C GLN A 374 -2.44 -22.04 -5.65
N TYR A 375 -1.91 -22.17 -4.43
CA TYR A 375 -1.33 -21.02 -3.69
C TYR A 375 0.20 -20.98 -3.74
N CYS A 376 0.85 -21.93 -4.45
CA CYS A 376 2.31 -21.94 -4.57
C CYS A 376 2.82 -20.72 -5.35
N GLY A 377 3.76 -20.02 -4.78
CA GLY A 377 4.33 -18.76 -5.32
C GLY A 377 3.66 -17.50 -4.81
N MET A 378 2.60 -17.64 -3.99
CA MET A 378 1.90 -16.51 -3.40
C MET A 378 2.58 -16.01 -2.12
N PHE A 379 2.70 -14.68 -2.02
CA PHE A 379 3.25 -13.95 -0.87
C PHE A 379 2.33 -12.82 -0.47
N LEU A 380 2.32 -12.49 0.81
CA LEU A 380 1.49 -11.43 1.37
C LEU A 380 1.78 -10.08 0.69
N THR A 381 0.75 -9.39 0.27
CA THR A 381 0.81 -7.99 -0.19
C THR A 381 1.29 -7.10 0.96
N PRO A 382 2.50 -6.52 0.89
CA PRO A 382 3.02 -5.70 1.98
C PRO A 382 2.39 -4.32 1.98
N THR A 383 2.32 -3.69 3.15
CA THR A 383 2.02 -2.25 3.22
C THR A 383 3.01 -1.43 2.40
N LEU A 384 2.54 -0.41 1.68
CA LEU A 384 3.40 0.59 1.04
C LEU A 384 3.69 1.81 1.92
N ARG A 385 3.15 1.84 3.14
CA ARG A 385 3.55 2.85 4.11
C ARG A 385 5.07 2.80 4.31
N ASN A 386 5.71 3.95 4.26
CA ASN A 386 7.16 4.07 4.41
C ASN A 386 7.98 3.32 3.35
N VAL A 387 7.39 2.92 2.21
CA VAL A 387 8.06 2.13 1.18
C VAL A 387 9.32 2.79 0.62
N ALA A 388 9.35 4.12 0.54
CA ALA A 388 10.53 4.88 0.10
C ALA A 388 11.73 4.80 1.06
N ASN A 389 11.51 4.39 2.32
CA ASN A 389 12.58 4.19 3.31
C ASN A 389 13.27 2.83 3.16
N ARG A 390 12.72 1.90 2.39
CA ARG A 390 13.27 0.57 2.19
C ARG A 390 14.41 0.59 1.17
N LYS A 391 15.34 -0.35 1.33
CA LYS A 391 16.51 -0.52 0.46
C LYS A 391 16.50 -1.84 -0.32
N VAL A 392 15.55 -2.72 -0.01
CA VAL A 392 15.35 -4.00 -0.71
C VAL A 392 13.85 -4.29 -0.80
N PHE A 393 13.44 -4.92 -1.89
CA PHE A 393 12.05 -5.11 -2.26
C PHE A 393 11.76 -6.55 -2.65
N PHE A 394 10.50 -6.94 -2.54
CA PHE A 394 9.95 -8.29 -2.68
C PHE A 394 10.45 -9.28 -1.60
N HIS A 395 9.83 -10.46 -1.58
CA HIS A 395 10.09 -11.52 -0.62
C HIS A 395 11.53 -12.07 -0.66
N ASN A 396 12.22 -11.90 -1.79
CA ASN A 396 13.61 -12.37 -1.99
C ASN A 396 14.64 -11.24 -2.13
N GLY A 397 14.24 -9.97 -1.93
CA GLY A 397 15.15 -8.83 -1.95
C GLY A 397 15.93 -8.63 -3.24
N VAL A 398 15.37 -9.01 -4.41
CA VAL A 398 16.08 -8.94 -5.69
C VAL A 398 16.28 -7.52 -6.21
N TYR A 399 15.44 -6.58 -5.81
CA TYR A 399 15.50 -5.18 -6.24
C TYR A 399 15.88 -4.26 -5.08
N HIS A 400 16.55 -3.14 -5.40
CA HIS A 400 17.16 -2.25 -4.41
C HIS A 400 16.66 -0.80 -4.47
N ASP A 401 15.81 -0.46 -5.44
CA ASP A 401 15.16 0.84 -5.56
C ASP A 401 13.78 0.72 -6.19
N LEU A 402 12.96 1.77 -6.02
CA LEU A 402 11.59 1.80 -6.54
C LEU A 402 11.52 1.78 -8.07
N LYS A 403 12.55 2.28 -8.76
CA LYS A 403 12.57 2.26 -10.24
C LYS A 403 12.64 0.82 -10.74
N GLN A 404 13.51 0.00 -10.16
CA GLN A 404 13.61 -1.43 -10.50
C GLN A 404 12.31 -2.17 -10.22
N VAL A 405 11.63 -1.84 -9.10
CA VAL A 405 10.31 -2.39 -8.78
C VAL A 405 9.29 -2.01 -9.86
N MET A 406 9.23 -0.74 -10.24
CA MET A 406 8.30 -0.27 -11.26
C MET A 406 8.62 -0.85 -12.65
N ASP A 407 9.90 -1.02 -12.99
CA ASP A 407 10.32 -1.69 -14.22
C ASP A 407 9.86 -3.15 -14.23
N PHE A 408 9.95 -3.85 -13.11
CA PHE A 408 9.42 -5.21 -13.00
C PHE A 408 7.91 -5.25 -13.30
N TYR A 409 7.11 -4.42 -12.67
CA TYR A 409 5.67 -4.36 -12.92
C TYR A 409 5.35 -4.02 -14.39
N ASN A 410 6.07 -3.08 -14.96
CA ASN A 410 5.81 -2.57 -16.30
C ASN A 410 6.30 -3.50 -17.43
N LEU A 411 7.40 -4.23 -17.20
CA LEU A 411 8.11 -4.97 -18.25
C LEU A 411 8.05 -6.50 -18.10
N ARG A 412 7.58 -7.02 -16.97
CA ARG A 412 7.57 -8.47 -16.69
C ARG A 412 6.95 -9.30 -17.81
N ASN A 413 5.86 -8.83 -18.39
CA ASN A 413 5.15 -9.51 -19.44
C ASN A 413 5.46 -8.97 -20.84
N THR A 414 5.66 -7.67 -21.00
CA THR A 414 5.90 -7.02 -22.28
C THR A 414 7.32 -7.22 -22.83
N SER A 415 8.32 -7.21 -21.91
CA SER A 415 9.75 -7.34 -22.26
C SER A 415 10.49 -8.22 -21.25
N PRO A 416 10.09 -9.51 -21.10
CA PRO A 416 10.60 -10.40 -20.05
C PRO A 416 12.12 -10.60 -20.11
N GLU A 417 12.77 -10.41 -21.26
CA GLU A 417 14.22 -10.46 -21.42
C GLU A 417 14.99 -9.33 -20.69
N LYS A 418 14.29 -8.28 -20.29
CA LYS A 418 14.84 -7.20 -19.46
C LYS A 418 14.74 -7.49 -17.96
N ILE A 419 13.88 -8.44 -17.60
CA ILE A 419 13.56 -8.77 -16.22
C ILE A 419 14.22 -10.08 -15.80
N TYR A 420 14.20 -11.09 -16.66
CA TYR A 420 14.68 -12.42 -16.33
C TYR A 420 15.97 -12.78 -17.05
N PRO A 421 16.83 -13.62 -16.43
CA PRO A 421 18.03 -14.10 -17.07
C PRO A 421 17.71 -15.02 -18.27
N ARG A 422 18.72 -15.24 -19.12
CA ARG A 422 18.69 -16.24 -20.18
C ARG A 422 19.46 -17.47 -19.76
N ASP A 423 19.00 -18.65 -20.19
CA ASP A 423 19.77 -19.88 -20.05
C ASP A 423 20.90 -20.00 -21.10
N ALA A 424 21.65 -21.09 -21.06
CA ALA A 424 22.75 -21.33 -21.97
C ALA A 424 22.33 -21.44 -23.46
N SER A 425 21.05 -21.71 -23.75
CA SER A 425 20.48 -21.69 -25.08
C SER A 425 20.01 -20.33 -25.56
N GLY A 426 20.07 -19.31 -24.68
CA GLY A 426 19.58 -17.95 -24.94
C GLY A 426 18.09 -17.75 -24.64
N LYS A 427 17.39 -18.78 -24.14
CA LYS A 427 15.97 -18.70 -23.80
C LYS A 427 15.78 -17.94 -22.48
N VAL A 428 14.84 -16.98 -22.46
CA VAL A 428 14.46 -16.24 -21.24
C VAL A 428 13.81 -17.17 -20.23
N GLN A 429 14.33 -17.15 -18.99
CA GLN A 429 13.87 -17.98 -17.89
C GLN A 429 12.79 -17.27 -17.08
N LYS A 430 11.64 -17.00 -17.71
CA LYS A 430 10.53 -16.30 -17.05
C LYS A 430 10.04 -17.11 -15.83
N TYR A 431 9.78 -16.40 -14.70
CA TYR A 431 9.34 -16.97 -13.43
C TYR A 431 10.33 -17.97 -12.79
N ASN A 432 11.63 -17.75 -12.97
CA ASN A 432 12.68 -18.70 -12.59
C ASN A 432 12.88 -18.89 -11.07
N ASP A 433 12.15 -18.16 -10.22
CA ASP A 433 12.10 -18.36 -8.76
C ASP A 433 10.92 -19.26 -8.32
N LEU A 434 10.17 -19.81 -9.27
CA LEU A 434 9.06 -20.73 -9.02
C LEU A 434 9.21 -21.99 -9.90
N PRO A 435 8.94 -23.20 -9.37
CA PRO A 435 8.92 -24.41 -10.20
C PRO A 435 7.93 -24.30 -11.36
N ALA A 436 8.31 -24.77 -12.55
CA ALA A 436 7.54 -24.61 -13.79
C ALA A 436 6.08 -25.09 -13.69
N GLN A 437 5.83 -26.13 -12.89
CA GLN A 437 4.49 -26.69 -12.68
C GLN A 437 3.53 -25.72 -11.99
N TYR A 438 4.02 -24.66 -11.35
CA TYR A 438 3.23 -23.64 -10.64
C TYR A 438 3.20 -22.28 -11.37
N HIS A 439 3.78 -22.20 -12.58
CA HIS A 439 3.78 -20.95 -13.35
C HIS A 439 2.36 -20.47 -13.72
N ALA A 440 1.39 -21.39 -13.74
CA ALA A 440 -0.02 -21.05 -13.98
C ALA A 440 -0.66 -20.25 -12.83
N ASN A 441 -0.05 -20.27 -11.62
CA ASN A 441 -0.52 -19.49 -10.49
C ASN A 441 -0.10 -18.00 -10.57
N VAL A 442 0.88 -17.69 -11.45
CA VAL A 442 1.38 -16.32 -11.57
C VAL A 442 0.32 -15.43 -12.21
N ASP A 443 -0.04 -14.36 -11.54
CA ASP A 443 -0.98 -13.40 -12.07
C ASP A 443 -0.54 -12.88 -13.46
N ALA A 444 -1.45 -12.96 -14.42
CA ALA A 444 -1.29 -12.50 -15.79
C ALA A 444 -2.60 -11.92 -16.34
N SER A 445 -3.57 -11.64 -15.46
CA SER A 445 -4.91 -11.15 -15.79
C SER A 445 -5.11 -9.68 -15.45
N ASP A 446 -4.50 -9.22 -14.37
CA ASP A 446 -4.68 -7.86 -13.89
C ASP A 446 -3.67 -6.89 -14.48
N ALA A 447 -4.08 -5.65 -14.74
CA ALA A 447 -3.14 -4.62 -15.18
C ALA A 447 -2.08 -4.36 -14.09
N PRO A 448 -0.82 -4.14 -14.45
CA PRO A 448 -0.26 -4.06 -15.82
C PRO A 448 0.17 -5.42 -16.40
N PHE A 449 -0.16 -6.54 -15.76
CA PHE A 449 0.27 -7.90 -16.13
C PHE A 449 -0.60 -8.57 -17.20
N ASP A 450 -1.73 -7.99 -17.56
CA ASP A 450 -2.64 -8.41 -18.63
C ASP A 450 -2.03 -8.30 -20.04
N ARG A 451 -0.91 -7.58 -20.18
CA ARG A 451 -0.22 -7.35 -21.45
C ARG A 451 0.64 -8.53 -21.86
N LYS A 452 0.88 -8.68 -23.16
CA LYS A 452 1.65 -9.78 -23.75
C LYS A 452 3.04 -9.33 -24.16
N SER A 453 3.92 -10.29 -24.39
CA SER A 453 5.27 -10.02 -24.90
C SER A 453 5.22 -9.29 -26.25
N GLY A 454 5.90 -8.17 -26.36
CA GLY A 454 5.91 -7.28 -27.51
C GLY A 454 4.86 -6.17 -27.50
N ASP A 455 3.90 -6.20 -26.58
CA ASP A 455 2.97 -5.07 -26.39
C ASP A 455 3.70 -3.85 -25.82
N GLN A 456 3.12 -2.67 -26.02
CA GLN A 456 3.59 -1.46 -25.35
C GLN A 456 3.38 -1.61 -23.83
N PRO A 457 4.37 -1.25 -23.01
CA PRO A 457 4.21 -1.19 -21.56
C PRO A 457 3.05 -0.28 -21.14
N ALA A 458 2.44 -0.57 -20.00
CA ALA A 458 1.30 0.20 -19.47
C ALA A 458 1.68 1.64 -19.09
N MET A 459 2.92 1.82 -18.66
CA MET A 459 3.42 3.08 -18.12
C MET A 459 4.60 3.58 -18.96
N SER A 460 4.65 4.88 -19.23
CA SER A 460 5.82 5.56 -19.74
C SER A 460 6.86 5.76 -18.63
N GLU A 461 8.08 6.16 -19.00
CA GLU A 461 9.11 6.51 -18.00
C GLU A 461 8.68 7.67 -17.10
N ALA A 462 7.96 8.66 -17.65
CA ALA A 462 7.40 9.78 -16.89
C ALA A 462 6.34 9.29 -15.87
N ASP A 463 5.43 8.41 -16.30
CA ASP A 463 4.42 7.81 -15.42
C ASP A 463 5.08 7.08 -14.25
N ILE A 464 6.14 6.34 -14.50
CA ILE A 464 6.92 5.64 -13.45
C ILE A 464 7.51 6.64 -12.45
N GLN A 465 8.09 7.74 -12.90
CA GLN A 465 8.66 8.76 -12.01
C GLN A 465 7.57 9.45 -11.17
N ASP A 466 6.40 9.68 -11.73
CA ASP A 466 5.28 10.29 -11.03
C ASP A 466 4.69 9.31 -9.97
N ILE A 467 4.56 8.03 -10.28
CA ILE A 467 4.18 7.01 -9.29
C ILE A 467 5.21 6.95 -8.15
N ILE A 468 6.51 6.98 -8.46
CA ILE A 468 7.57 7.02 -7.43
C ILE A 468 7.47 8.30 -6.59
N ALA A 469 7.13 9.45 -7.19
CA ALA A 469 6.89 10.68 -6.44
C ALA A 469 5.72 10.52 -5.48
N PHE A 470 4.60 9.92 -5.91
CA PHE A 470 3.48 9.60 -5.04
C PHE A 470 3.89 8.64 -3.91
N LEU A 471 4.57 7.53 -4.20
CA LEU A 471 5.01 6.57 -3.18
C LEU A 471 5.88 7.21 -2.09
N LYS A 472 6.66 8.23 -2.41
CA LYS A 472 7.44 9.00 -1.42
C LYS A 472 6.55 9.79 -0.45
N THR A 473 5.34 10.18 -0.86
CA THR A 473 4.37 10.86 0.01
C THR A 473 3.82 9.98 1.12
N LEU A 474 4.03 8.65 1.05
CA LEU A 474 3.56 7.67 2.03
C LEU A 474 4.52 7.51 3.23
N SER A 475 5.61 8.27 3.26
CA SER A 475 6.58 8.25 4.39
C SER A 475 6.08 9.11 5.55
N ASP A 476 6.12 8.51 6.75
CA ASP A 476 5.77 9.20 7.99
C ASP A 476 6.76 10.33 8.36
N GLY A 477 6.32 11.24 9.21
CA GLY A 477 7.14 12.34 9.72
C GLY A 477 7.02 13.61 8.88
N TYR A 478 6.02 13.74 8.02
CA TYR A 478 5.75 14.99 7.30
C TYR A 478 5.27 16.07 8.26
N HIS A 479 5.78 17.31 8.13
CA HIS A 479 5.39 18.46 8.90
C HIS A 479 4.54 19.43 8.06
N VAL A 480 3.31 19.66 8.49
CA VAL A 480 2.42 20.66 7.86
C VAL A 480 3.00 22.05 8.08
N GLY A 481 3.21 22.81 7.00
CA GLY A 481 3.74 24.18 7.06
C GLY A 481 5.25 24.31 7.04
N GLY A 482 6.01 23.24 6.84
CA GLY A 482 7.44 23.26 6.54
C GLY A 482 7.67 23.51 5.05
N SER A 483 7.97 24.75 4.67
CA SER A 483 8.56 25.12 3.36
C SER A 483 10.07 25.02 3.47
#